data_80904640d6f2edf8ecb9b3ab12d00a09
#
_entry.id   80904640d6f2edf8ecb9b3ab12d00a09
#
_cell.length_a   1.000
_cell.length_b   1.000
_cell.length_c   1.000
_cell.angle_alpha   90.00
_cell.angle_beta   90.00
_cell.angle_gamma   90.00
#
_symmetry.space_group_name_H-M   'P 1'
#
loop_
_entity.id
_entity.type
_entity.pdbx_description
1 polymer ?
#
loop_
_entity_poly.entity_id
_entity_poly.type
_entity_poly.pdbx_seq_one_letter_code
_entity_poly.pdbx_strand_id
1 'polypeptide(L)'
;MVLRSTRLQTVLIAGLLPAFLTLAGCGASFLEGTIAPPYSSAWTKCGATTKVRVKPPHSTVTVAYTEPTAGTDGKPLTNLAYTTIYYNAGDGPVIGKVVPASGKTGGAAVSQVVRIPLRDQSEQEVTVCVTATDSDEREGPASP
;
A
#
# COMPACT_ATOMS: atom_id res chain seq x y z
N MET A 1 -11.59 29.15 -50.16
CA MET A 1 -12.59 28.56 -49.28
C MET A 1 -12.43 29.20 -47.92
N VAL A 2 -13.46 29.81 -47.40
CA VAL A 2 -13.50 31.02 -46.57
C VAL A 2 -13.19 30.76 -45.10
N LEU A 3 -12.14 31.41 -44.56
CA LEU A 3 -11.92 31.61 -43.13
C LEU A 3 -12.91 32.64 -42.57
N ARG A 4 -13.69 32.28 -41.54
CA ARG A 4 -14.40 33.26 -40.71
C ARG A 4 -13.71 33.39 -39.34
N SER A 5 -13.10 34.54 -39.20
CA SER A 5 -12.64 35.13 -37.95
C SER A 5 -13.85 35.63 -37.15
N THR A 6 -14.00 35.22 -35.90
CA THR A 6 -14.97 35.81 -34.97
C THR A 6 -14.24 36.55 -33.86
N ARG A 7 -14.47 37.83 -33.78
CA ARG A 7 -13.86 38.82 -32.90
C ARG A 7 -14.26 38.64 -31.45
N LEU A 8 -13.25 38.75 -30.57
CA LEU A 8 -13.42 38.94 -29.12
C LEU A 8 -14.09 40.31 -28.88
N GLN A 9 -15.19 40.34 -28.18
CA GLN A 9 -15.74 41.55 -27.57
C GLN A 9 -15.32 41.62 -26.10
N THR A 10 -14.47 42.58 -25.81
CA THR A 10 -14.10 43.01 -24.46
C THR A 10 -15.24 43.87 -23.91
N VAL A 11 -15.89 43.41 -22.85
CA VAL A 11 -16.84 44.23 -22.07
C VAL A 11 -16.11 44.72 -20.81
N LEU A 12 -15.82 46.01 -20.83
CA LEU A 12 -15.39 46.78 -19.65
C LEU A 12 -16.64 47.10 -18.82
N ILE A 13 -16.73 46.62 -17.61
CA ILE A 13 -17.67 47.10 -16.60
C ILE A 13 -16.86 47.76 -15.51
N ALA A 14 -16.87 49.09 -15.53
CA ALA A 14 -16.45 49.94 -14.43
C ALA A 14 -17.63 50.09 -13.46
N GLY A 15 -17.40 49.95 -12.17
CA GLY A 15 -18.38 50.43 -11.24
C GLY A 15 -18.36 49.84 -9.83
N LEU A 16 -18.00 50.72 -8.89
CA LEU A 16 -18.31 50.77 -7.47
C LEU A 16 -17.70 49.75 -6.50
N LEU A 17 -16.76 50.25 -5.72
CA LEU A 17 -16.43 49.74 -4.39
C LEU A 17 -17.59 49.96 -3.42
N PRO A 18 -17.86 48.97 -2.56
CA PRO A 18 -18.23 49.24 -1.19
C PRO A 18 -17.16 48.73 -0.24
N ALA A 19 -16.81 49.59 0.71
CA ALA A 19 -16.01 49.29 1.87
C ALA A 19 -16.66 48.16 2.68
N PHE A 20 -15.99 47.00 2.80
CA PHE A 20 -16.41 45.96 3.70
C PHE A 20 -15.45 45.85 4.88
N LEU A 21 -16.10 46.02 6.03
CA LEU A 21 -15.64 45.78 7.39
C LEU A 21 -14.77 44.53 7.47
N THR A 22 -13.58 44.68 8.04
CA THR A 22 -12.73 43.57 8.49
C THR A 22 -13.35 42.92 9.73
N LEU A 23 -14.11 41.89 9.55
CA LEU A 23 -14.36 40.92 10.61
C LEU A 23 -13.15 39.99 10.69
N ALA A 24 -12.39 40.14 11.79
CA ALA A 24 -11.38 39.16 12.20
C ALA A 24 -12.10 37.83 12.50
N GLY A 25 -12.30 37.03 11.48
CA GLY A 25 -12.72 35.64 11.60
C GLY A 25 -11.50 34.80 12.02
N CYS A 26 -11.55 34.20 13.20
CA CYS A 26 -10.67 33.09 13.59
C CYS A 26 -10.70 32.04 12.47
N GLY A 27 -9.65 32.03 11.67
CA GLY A 27 -9.40 30.96 10.72
C GLY A 27 -9.12 29.68 11.52
N ALA A 28 -10.13 28.85 11.70
CA ALA A 28 -9.90 27.46 12.03
C ALA A 28 -9.10 26.88 10.86
N SER A 29 -7.80 26.75 11.02
CA SER A 29 -6.97 25.92 10.16
C SER A 29 -7.50 24.50 10.30
N PHE A 30 -8.35 24.10 9.37
CA PHE A 30 -8.58 22.69 9.12
C PHE A 30 -7.22 22.14 8.67
N LEU A 31 -6.50 21.54 9.62
CA LEU A 31 -5.49 20.57 9.30
C LEU A 31 -6.24 19.46 8.56
N GLU A 32 -6.20 19.51 7.23
CA GLU A 32 -6.42 18.33 6.42
C GLU A 32 -5.35 17.34 6.83
N GLY A 33 -5.62 16.64 7.92
CA GLY A 33 -4.91 15.42 8.22
C GLY A 33 -5.21 14.49 7.08
N THR A 34 -4.25 14.38 6.16
CA THR A 34 -4.25 13.31 5.18
C THR A 34 -4.23 12.03 6.00
N ILE A 35 -5.42 11.45 6.20
CA ILE A 35 -5.52 10.11 6.78
C ILE A 35 -4.89 9.21 5.73
N ALA A 36 -3.59 8.93 5.90
CA ALA A 36 -2.93 7.92 5.10
C ALA A 36 -3.78 6.65 5.22
N PRO A 37 -4.15 6.02 4.11
CA PRO A 37 -4.97 4.83 4.17
C PRO A 37 -4.26 3.81 5.06
N PRO A 38 -4.99 3.05 5.90
CA PRO A 38 -4.43 2.13 6.89
C PRO A 38 -3.47 1.09 6.30
N TYR A 39 -3.44 0.99 4.99
CA TYR A 39 -2.58 0.07 4.22
C TYR A 39 -1.12 0.53 4.05
N SER A 40 -0.79 1.80 4.31
CA SER A 40 0.60 2.28 4.16
C SER A 40 1.54 1.70 5.21
N SER A 41 1.03 1.35 6.39
CA SER A 41 1.83 0.82 7.50
C SER A 41 2.34 -0.61 7.26
N ALA A 42 1.58 -1.44 6.54
CA ALA A 42 1.99 -2.82 6.25
C ALA A 42 3.23 -2.85 5.33
N TRP A 43 3.29 -1.94 4.34
CA TRP A 43 4.38 -1.90 3.37
C TRP A 43 5.71 -1.43 3.97
N THR A 44 5.67 -0.60 5.01
CA THR A 44 6.88 -0.17 5.74
C THR A 44 7.50 -1.30 6.57
N LYS A 45 6.74 -2.35 6.84
CA LYS A 45 7.21 -3.54 7.56
C LYS A 45 7.80 -4.61 6.64
N CYS A 46 7.65 -4.46 5.32
CA CYS A 46 8.26 -5.34 4.33
C CYS A 46 9.76 -5.05 4.22
N GLY A 47 10.61 -5.99 4.60
CA GLY A 47 12.07 -5.85 4.44
C GLY A 47 12.49 -5.96 2.99
N ALA A 48 12.04 -7.00 2.29
CA ALA A 48 12.28 -7.24 0.87
C ALA A 48 10.97 -7.40 0.12
N THR A 49 10.94 -6.95 -1.13
CA THR A 49 9.79 -7.09 -2.01
C THR A 49 10.20 -7.78 -3.31
N THR A 50 9.35 -8.65 -3.81
CA THR A 50 9.54 -9.33 -5.09
C THR A 50 8.45 -8.91 -6.08
N LYS A 51 8.84 -8.57 -7.29
CA LYS A 51 7.90 -8.28 -8.38
C LYS A 51 7.63 -9.56 -9.18
N VAL A 52 6.36 -9.84 -9.41
CA VAL A 52 5.90 -10.97 -10.21
C VAL A 52 4.89 -10.51 -11.24
N ARG A 53 4.84 -11.19 -12.40
CA ARG A 53 3.85 -10.93 -13.43
C ARG A 53 2.77 -11.99 -13.40
N VAL A 54 1.53 -11.56 -13.38
CA VAL A 54 0.34 -12.40 -13.29
C VAL A 54 -0.59 -12.07 -14.46
N LYS A 55 -1.07 -13.09 -15.15
CA LYS A 55 -1.99 -12.93 -16.28
C LYS A 55 -3.07 -14.00 -16.28
N PRO A 56 -4.25 -13.74 -16.85
CA PRO A 56 -5.27 -14.75 -17.06
C PRO A 56 -4.76 -15.91 -17.92
N PRO A 57 -5.26 -17.12 -17.73
CA PRO A 57 -6.20 -17.53 -16.68
C PRO A 57 -5.54 -17.76 -15.32
N HIS A 58 -4.21 -17.61 -15.22
CA HIS A 58 -3.45 -17.91 -14.00
C HIS A 58 -3.36 -16.67 -13.10
N SER A 59 -4.27 -16.59 -12.13
CA SER A 59 -4.32 -15.50 -11.14
C SER A 59 -3.72 -15.89 -9.79
N THR A 60 -2.73 -16.79 -9.80
CA THR A 60 -2.09 -17.28 -8.59
C THR A 60 -0.57 -17.09 -8.66
N VAL A 61 0.02 -16.83 -7.49
CA VAL A 61 1.46 -16.73 -7.29
C VAL A 61 1.86 -17.72 -6.21
N THR A 62 2.91 -18.51 -6.47
CA THR A 62 3.53 -19.32 -5.42
C THR A 62 4.59 -18.48 -4.74
N VAL A 63 4.43 -18.26 -3.43
CA VAL A 63 5.36 -17.54 -2.57
C VAL A 63 6.11 -18.54 -1.72
N ALA A 64 7.42 -18.64 -1.94
CA ALA A 64 8.31 -19.50 -1.16
C ALA A 64 9.27 -18.63 -0.33
N TYR A 65 9.40 -18.94 0.95
CA TYR A 65 10.27 -18.22 1.88
C TYR A 65 10.70 -19.14 3.03
N THR A 66 11.67 -18.68 3.82
CA THR A 66 12.02 -19.32 5.08
C THR A 66 11.51 -18.45 6.22
N GLU A 67 10.92 -19.05 7.23
CA GLU A 67 10.52 -18.34 8.45
C GLU A 67 11.77 -17.73 9.12
N PRO A 68 11.69 -16.49 9.65
CA PRO A 68 12.82 -15.89 10.35
C PRO A 68 13.14 -16.67 11.63
N THR A 69 14.42 -16.73 11.96
CA THR A 69 14.92 -17.35 13.21
C THR A 69 15.38 -16.31 14.22
N ALA A 70 15.46 -15.05 13.82
CA ALA A 70 15.86 -13.94 14.67
C ALA A 70 14.89 -12.75 14.52
N GLY A 71 14.73 -11.98 15.57
CA GLY A 71 14.00 -10.73 15.56
C GLY A 71 14.79 -9.61 14.91
N THR A 72 14.16 -8.44 14.75
CA THR A 72 14.81 -7.25 14.20
C THR A 72 15.94 -6.70 15.09
N ASP A 73 16.00 -7.13 16.35
CA ASP A 73 17.07 -6.85 17.29
C ASP A 73 18.23 -7.86 17.21
N GLY A 74 18.16 -8.82 16.28
CA GLY A 74 19.16 -9.85 16.06
C GLY A 74 19.14 -11.00 17.07
N LYS A 75 18.19 -11.00 18.04
CA LYS A 75 18.06 -12.09 19.01
C LYS A 75 17.27 -13.26 18.42
N PRO A 76 17.58 -14.50 18.86
CA PRO A 76 16.82 -15.66 18.45
C PRO A 76 15.32 -15.50 18.76
N LEU A 77 14.47 -15.87 17.81
CA LEU A 77 13.02 -15.89 18.02
C LEU A 77 12.63 -17.05 18.94
N THR A 78 11.70 -16.78 19.85
CA THR A 78 11.13 -17.77 20.77
C THR A 78 9.61 -17.70 20.83
N ASN A 79 9.00 -16.82 20.05
CA ASN A 79 7.58 -16.49 20.14
C ASN A 79 6.97 -16.16 18.78
N LEU A 80 7.53 -16.65 17.67
CA LEU A 80 6.92 -16.49 16.34
C LEU A 80 5.51 -17.08 16.35
N ALA A 81 4.53 -16.29 15.90
CA ALA A 81 3.12 -16.69 15.88
C ALA A 81 2.65 -17.04 14.46
N TYR A 82 2.91 -16.16 13.50
CA TYR A 82 2.51 -16.36 12.10
C TYR A 82 3.33 -15.46 11.16
N THR A 83 3.22 -15.77 9.88
CA THR A 83 3.70 -14.91 8.81
C THR A 83 2.53 -14.42 7.98
N THR A 84 2.66 -13.22 7.39
CA THR A 84 1.65 -12.63 6.52
C THR A 84 2.24 -12.37 5.15
N ILE A 85 1.60 -12.89 4.12
CA ILE A 85 1.93 -12.62 2.73
C ILE A 85 1.07 -11.47 2.26
N TYR A 86 1.69 -10.36 1.89
CA TYR A 86 1.03 -9.21 1.27
C TYR A 86 1.29 -9.19 -0.22
N TYR A 87 0.35 -8.66 -0.98
CA TYR A 87 0.55 -8.30 -2.37
C TYR A 87 0.02 -6.89 -2.65
N ASN A 88 0.58 -6.24 -3.69
CA ASN A 88 0.13 -4.95 -4.19
C ASN A 88 0.03 -5.02 -5.72
N ALA A 89 -1.18 -4.93 -6.23
CA ALA A 89 -1.50 -4.87 -7.65
C ALA A 89 -1.75 -3.43 -8.15
N GLY A 90 -1.26 -2.42 -7.39
CA GLY A 90 -1.34 -0.99 -7.72
C GLY A 90 -2.25 -0.16 -6.81
N ASP A 91 -3.12 -0.77 -6.00
CA ASP A 91 -4.04 -0.07 -5.08
C ASP A 91 -3.55 -0.02 -3.63
N GLY A 92 -2.31 -0.42 -3.40
CA GLY A 92 -1.74 -0.56 -2.07
C GLY A 92 -1.68 -2.03 -1.62
N PRO A 93 -1.06 -2.28 -0.44
CA PRO A 93 -0.88 -3.63 0.07
C PRO A 93 -2.20 -4.25 0.54
N VAL A 94 -2.39 -5.49 0.15
CA VAL A 94 -3.53 -6.33 0.54
C VAL A 94 -3.00 -7.61 1.16
N ILE A 95 -3.64 -8.10 2.22
CA ILE A 95 -3.33 -9.40 2.80
C ILE A 95 -3.75 -10.48 1.80
N GLY A 96 -2.77 -11.20 1.29
CA GLY A 96 -3.00 -12.36 0.44
C GLY A 96 -3.24 -13.63 1.25
N LYS A 97 -2.45 -13.84 2.32
CA LYS A 97 -2.57 -14.99 3.19
C LYS A 97 -1.89 -14.78 4.54
N VAL A 98 -2.49 -15.29 5.59
CA VAL A 98 -1.87 -15.45 6.91
C VAL A 98 -1.53 -16.93 7.08
N VAL A 99 -0.30 -17.23 7.47
CA VAL A 99 0.23 -18.59 7.61
C VAL A 99 0.70 -18.78 9.05
N PRO A 100 0.08 -19.66 9.84
CA PRO A 100 0.57 -19.98 11.17
C PRO A 100 2.04 -20.42 11.13
N ALA A 101 2.83 -20.00 12.09
CA ALA A 101 4.23 -20.42 12.19
C ALA A 101 4.33 -21.94 12.40
N SER A 102 5.33 -22.55 11.80
CA SER A 102 5.61 -23.98 12.00
C SER A 102 6.10 -24.28 13.42
N GLY A 103 6.67 -23.28 14.08
CA GLY A 103 7.11 -23.33 15.46
C GLY A 103 7.51 -21.94 15.97
N LYS A 104 7.63 -21.80 17.27
CA LYS A 104 7.93 -20.52 17.93
C LYS A 104 9.31 -19.94 17.58
N THR A 105 10.22 -20.78 17.11
CA THR A 105 11.61 -20.39 16.75
C THR A 105 11.76 -20.13 15.26
N GLY A 106 10.73 -20.38 14.45
CA GLY A 106 10.78 -20.24 13.00
C GLY A 106 11.77 -21.22 12.34
N GLY A 107 12.30 -20.82 11.17
CA GLY A 107 13.33 -21.55 10.43
C GLY A 107 12.81 -22.56 9.42
N ALA A 108 11.49 -22.79 9.35
CA ALA A 108 10.93 -23.71 8.38
C ALA A 108 10.84 -23.07 6.98
N ALA A 109 11.06 -23.90 5.96
CA ALA A 109 10.77 -23.54 4.57
C ALA A 109 9.25 -23.62 4.34
N VAL A 110 8.67 -22.53 3.84
CA VAL A 110 7.24 -22.37 3.60
C VAL A 110 7.00 -22.11 2.11
N SER A 111 5.99 -22.77 1.54
CA SER A 111 5.52 -22.50 0.18
C SER A 111 4.00 -22.39 0.19
N GLN A 112 3.49 -21.25 -0.30
CA GLN A 112 2.07 -20.94 -0.27
C GLN A 112 1.61 -20.41 -1.63
N VAL A 113 0.43 -20.85 -2.04
CA VAL A 113 -0.24 -20.30 -3.21
C VAL A 113 -1.16 -19.17 -2.76
N VAL A 114 -0.99 -18.00 -3.38
CA VAL A 114 -1.79 -16.80 -3.14
C VAL A 114 -2.56 -16.48 -4.42
N ARG A 115 -3.86 -16.25 -4.29
CA ARG A 115 -4.70 -15.79 -5.39
C ARG A 115 -4.64 -14.27 -5.47
N ILE A 116 -4.35 -13.75 -6.65
CA ILE A 116 -4.31 -12.32 -6.94
C ILE A 116 -5.54 -11.99 -7.79
N PRO A 117 -6.49 -11.17 -7.31
CA PRO A 117 -7.58 -10.68 -8.15
C PRO A 117 -7.02 -9.80 -9.25
N LEU A 118 -7.26 -10.16 -10.49
CA LEU A 118 -6.85 -9.36 -11.65
C LEU A 118 -7.93 -8.33 -11.97
N ARG A 119 -7.53 -7.12 -12.35
CA ARG A 119 -8.43 -6.02 -12.70
C ARG A 119 -9.07 -6.22 -14.07
N ASP A 120 -8.31 -6.80 -14.97
CA ASP A 120 -8.70 -7.04 -16.36
C ASP A 120 -8.06 -8.32 -16.92
N GLN A 121 -8.15 -8.51 -18.22
CA GLN A 121 -7.58 -9.66 -18.94
C GLN A 121 -6.12 -9.44 -19.37
N SER A 122 -5.49 -8.34 -18.98
CA SER A 122 -4.09 -8.06 -19.30
C SER A 122 -3.11 -8.65 -18.27
N GLU A 123 -1.83 -8.70 -18.63
CA GLU A 123 -0.77 -9.02 -17.70
C GLU A 123 -0.57 -7.85 -16.73
N GLN A 124 -0.48 -8.14 -15.43
CA GLN A 124 -0.28 -7.17 -14.37
C GLN A 124 1.01 -7.46 -13.60
N GLU A 125 1.78 -6.43 -13.29
CA GLU A 125 2.90 -6.53 -12.36
C GLU A 125 2.35 -6.39 -10.94
N VAL A 126 2.70 -7.34 -10.08
CA VAL A 126 2.28 -7.39 -8.69
C VAL A 126 3.52 -7.46 -7.82
N THR A 127 3.60 -6.63 -6.80
CA THR A 127 4.65 -6.69 -5.80
C THR A 127 4.18 -7.55 -4.63
N VAL A 128 5.03 -8.47 -4.17
CA VAL A 128 4.76 -9.38 -3.06
C VAL A 128 5.78 -9.18 -1.96
N CYS A 129 5.38 -9.25 -0.71
CA CYS A 129 6.28 -9.34 0.43
C CYS A 129 5.74 -10.26 1.52
N VAL A 130 6.62 -10.67 2.43
CA VAL A 130 6.28 -11.47 3.60
C VAL A 130 6.73 -10.75 4.85
N THR A 131 5.88 -10.73 5.86
CA THR A 131 6.19 -10.25 7.21
C THR A 131 6.06 -11.39 8.21
N ALA A 132 6.66 -11.22 9.38
CA ALA A 132 6.55 -12.15 10.49
C ALA A 132 5.98 -11.43 11.71
N THR A 133 5.10 -12.09 12.44
CA THR A 133 4.46 -11.54 13.64
C THR A 133 4.66 -12.48 14.81
N ASP A 134 5.04 -11.92 15.94
CA ASP A 134 5.22 -12.67 17.18
C ASP A 134 3.90 -12.77 17.99
N SER A 135 3.92 -13.49 19.11
CA SER A 135 2.76 -13.64 19.99
C SER A 135 2.35 -12.36 20.72
N ASP A 136 3.18 -11.32 20.69
CA ASP A 136 2.87 -10.00 21.25
C ASP A 136 2.36 -9.04 20.18
N GLU A 137 1.97 -9.58 18.99
CA GLU A 137 1.47 -8.85 17.83
C GLU A 137 2.45 -7.83 17.23
N ARG A 138 3.75 -8.00 17.48
CA ARG A 138 4.79 -7.18 16.85
C ARG A 138 5.13 -7.78 15.50
N GLU A 139 4.88 -7.01 14.45
CA GLU A 139 5.12 -7.40 13.07
C GLU A 139 6.39 -6.73 12.55
N GLY A 140 7.23 -7.50 11.89
CA GLY A 140 8.46 -7.07 11.25
C GLY A 140 8.72 -7.80 9.95
N PRO A 141 9.80 -7.45 9.21
CA PRO A 141 10.14 -8.15 7.98
C PRO A 141 10.42 -9.63 8.27
N ALA A 142 9.85 -10.49 7.44
CA ALA A 142 10.39 -11.84 7.33
C ALA A 142 11.76 -11.72 6.64
N SER A 143 12.77 -12.43 7.15
CA SER A 143 14.09 -12.41 6.56
C SER A 143 14.02 -12.82 5.09
N PRO A 144 14.84 -12.22 4.21
CA PRO A 144 14.90 -12.59 2.80
C PRO A 144 15.35 -14.05 2.63
#